data_76ee86d2131508a5b6453ff9810aa496
#
_entry.id   76ee86d2131508a5b6453ff9810aa496
#
_cell.length_a   1.000
_cell.length_b   1.000
_cell.length_c   1.000
_cell.angle_alpha   90.00
_cell.angle_beta   90.00
_cell.angle_gamma   90.00
#
_symmetry.space_group_name_H-M   'P 1'
#
loop_
_entity.id
_entity.type
_entity.pdbx_description
1 polymer ?
#
loop_
_entity_poly.entity_id
_entity_poly.type
_entity_poly.pdbx_seq_one_letter_code
_entity_poly.pdbx_strand_id
1 'polypeptide(L)'
;MAFIFDIKVIPGSGKKGWDLDKAGNLKCYLKSPAQQGKANEELIKSLAKKLGIPQSMVTIVSGVQSKKKRIQVDVEMTYNKLLELLGIDWQMDMFS
;
A
#
# COMPACT_ATOMS: atom_id res chain seq x y z
N MET A 1 4.82 -11.57 -14.35
CA MET A 1 3.38 -11.43 -14.13
C MET A 1 3.10 -10.36 -13.12
N ALA A 2 1.95 -9.70 -13.22
CA ALA A 2 1.61 -8.64 -12.29
C ALA A 2 1.09 -9.21 -10.97
N PHE A 3 1.36 -8.50 -9.89
CA PHE A 3 0.86 -8.83 -8.57
C PHE A 3 -0.21 -7.79 -8.19
N ILE A 4 -1.38 -8.24 -7.76
CA ILE A 4 -2.50 -7.37 -7.43
C ILE A 4 -2.88 -7.56 -5.97
N PHE A 5 -3.10 -6.45 -5.25
CA PHE A 5 -3.51 -6.50 -3.85
C PHE A 5 -4.41 -5.30 -3.54
N ASP A 6 -5.19 -5.45 -2.48
CA ASP A 6 -6.07 -4.38 -1.99
C ASP A 6 -5.41 -3.67 -0.81
N ILE A 7 -5.68 -2.37 -0.71
CA ILE A 7 -5.15 -1.55 0.37
C ILE A 7 -6.19 -0.50 0.76
N LYS A 8 -6.29 -0.24 2.06
CA LYS A 8 -7.13 0.84 2.57
C LYS A 8 -6.24 2.04 2.86
N VAL A 9 -6.59 3.19 2.26
CA VAL A 9 -5.80 4.41 2.40
C VAL A 9 -6.50 5.34 3.37
N ILE A 10 -5.74 5.91 4.30
CA ILE A 10 -6.23 6.87 5.28
C ILE A 10 -5.51 8.19 5.02
N PRO A 11 -6.09 9.07 4.18
CA PRO A 11 -5.45 10.34 3.84
C PRO A 11 -5.63 11.36 4.94
N GLY A 12 -4.85 12.43 4.89
CA GLY A 12 -4.93 13.50 5.88
C GLY A 12 -4.60 13.05 7.28
N SER A 13 -3.81 11.99 7.40
CA SER A 13 -3.44 11.43 8.69
C SER A 13 -2.32 12.24 9.33
N GLY A 14 -2.29 12.28 10.64
CA GLY A 14 -1.20 12.91 11.35
C GLY A 14 0.08 12.09 11.32
N LYS A 15 0.02 10.87 10.79
CA LYS A 15 1.18 10.00 10.68
C LYS A 15 1.24 9.41 9.28
N LYS A 16 2.39 8.84 8.94
CA LYS A 16 2.63 8.18 7.67
C LYS A 16 3.15 6.78 7.96
N GLY A 17 2.68 5.79 7.22
CA GLY A 17 3.17 4.43 7.41
C GLY A 17 2.20 3.37 6.92
N TRP A 18 2.55 2.12 7.19
CA TRP A 18 1.85 0.93 6.73
C TRP A 18 1.49 0.06 7.92
N ASP A 19 0.34 -0.60 7.86
CA ASP A 19 -0.11 -1.43 8.96
C ASP A 19 -1.07 -2.49 8.46
N LEU A 20 -1.41 -3.46 9.32
CA LEU A 20 -2.46 -4.43 9.08
C LEU A 20 -3.56 -4.21 10.10
N ASP A 21 -4.81 -4.34 9.67
CA ASP A 21 -5.91 -4.31 10.63
C ASP A 21 -6.09 -5.71 11.24
N LYS A 22 -7.07 -5.85 12.14
CA LYS A 22 -7.30 -7.11 12.84
C LYS A 22 -7.70 -8.24 11.90
N ALA A 23 -8.29 -7.90 10.77
CA ALA A 23 -8.69 -8.89 9.78
C ALA A 23 -7.57 -9.24 8.79
N GLY A 24 -6.41 -8.61 8.94
CA GLY A 24 -5.28 -8.85 8.05
C GLY A 24 -5.28 -8.00 6.80
N ASN A 25 -6.12 -6.98 6.73
CA ASN A 25 -6.16 -6.08 5.59
C ASN A 25 -5.06 -5.01 5.70
N LEU A 26 -4.41 -4.74 4.59
CA LEU A 26 -3.33 -3.76 4.54
C LEU A 26 -3.89 -2.34 4.60
N LYS A 27 -3.27 -1.50 5.41
CA LYS A 27 -3.63 -0.08 5.54
C LYS A 27 -2.41 0.79 5.27
N CYS A 28 -2.66 1.96 4.70
CA CYS A 28 -1.62 2.95 4.44
C CYS A 28 -2.08 4.31 4.97
N TYR A 29 -1.29 4.90 5.85
CA TYR A 29 -1.54 6.24 6.38
C TYR A 29 -0.75 7.23 5.55
N LEU A 30 -1.42 8.24 5.01
CA LEU A 30 -0.81 9.27 4.18
C LEU A 30 -1.06 10.64 4.79
N LYS A 31 -0.08 11.52 4.68
CA LYS A 31 -0.23 12.89 5.16
C LYS A 31 -0.98 13.77 4.17
N SER A 32 -0.90 13.46 2.88
CA SER A 32 -1.59 14.23 1.85
C SER A 32 -3.10 14.11 1.99
N PRO A 33 -3.85 15.19 1.72
CA PRO A 33 -5.30 15.12 1.74
C PRO A 33 -5.83 14.31 0.55
N ALA A 34 -7.09 13.86 0.65
CA ALA A 34 -7.72 13.06 -0.39
C ALA A 34 -8.27 13.94 -1.52
N GLN A 35 -7.54 14.98 -1.90
CA GLN A 35 -8.00 15.95 -2.90
C GLN A 35 -7.11 15.89 -4.13
N GLN A 36 -7.74 15.98 -5.30
CA GLN A 36 -7.04 16.16 -6.57
C GLN A 36 -5.96 15.12 -6.84
N GLY A 37 -6.18 13.90 -6.36
CA GLY A 37 -5.24 12.83 -6.61
C GLY A 37 -3.94 12.88 -5.83
N LYS A 38 -3.78 13.81 -4.92
CA LYS A 38 -2.52 13.93 -4.17
C LYS A 38 -2.24 12.70 -3.31
N ALA A 39 -3.27 12.14 -2.68
CA ALA A 39 -3.10 10.93 -1.89
C ALA A 39 -2.71 9.75 -2.79
N ASN A 40 -3.27 9.67 -3.99
CA ASN A 40 -2.92 8.63 -4.94
C ASN A 40 -1.46 8.74 -5.38
N GLU A 41 -1.01 9.96 -5.65
CA GLU A 41 0.39 10.19 -6.03
C GLU A 41 1.34 9.79 -4.91
N GLU A 42 1.01 10.18 -3.69
CA GLU A 42 1.84 9.81 -2.54
C GLU A 42 1.87 8.30 -2.34
N LEU A 43 0.72 7.64 -2.50
CA LEU A 43 0.62 6.19 -2.36
C LEU A 43 1.53 5.48 -3.37
N ILE A 44 1.44 5.86 -4.64
CA ILE A 44 2.25 5.26 -5.70
C ILE A 44 3.73 5.50 -5.45
N LYS A 45 4.09 6.72 -5.09
CA LYS A 45 5.48 7.08 -4.83
C LYS A 45 6.04 6.30 -3.64
N SER A 46 5.26 6.19 -2.56
CA SER A 46 5.69 5.47 -1.36
C SER A 46 5.84 3.97 -1.63
N LEU A 47 4.90 3.38 -2.37
CA LEU A 47 4.97 1.98 -2.74
C LEU A 47 6.19 1.69 -3.59
N ALA A 48 6.40 2.48 -4.63
CA ALA A 48 7.53 2.29 -5.54
C ALA A 48 8.86 2.36 -4.78
N LYS A 49 8.95 3.31 -3.86
CA LYS A 49 10.16 3.48 -3.06
C LYS A 49 10.40 2.27 -2.15
N LYS A 50 9.35 1.80 -1.47
CA LYS A 50 9.47 0.64 -0.57
C LYS A 50 9.78 -0.64 -1.32
N LEU A 51 9.21 -0.80 -2.50
CA LEU A 51 9.42 -1.99 -3.30
C LEU A 51 10.69 -1.92 -4.16
N GLY A 52 11.32 -0.74 -4.24
CA GLY A 52 12.54 -0.57 -5.03
C GLY A 52 12.31 -0.66 -6.52
N ILE A 53 11.16 -0.19 -7.00
CA ILE A 53 10.79 -0.25 -8.41
C ILE A 53 10.37 1.13 -8.90
N PRO A 54 10.39 1.35 -10.23
CA PRO A 54 9.91 2.62 -10.78
C PRO A 54 8.42 2.83 -10.52
N GLN A 55 8.02 4.09 -10.39
CA GLN A 55 6.60 4.42 -10.18
C GLN A 55 5.72 3.94 -11.34
N SER A 56 6.27 3.89 -12.54
CA SER A 56 5.52 3.42 -13.71
C SER A 56 5.06 1.97 -13.59
N MET A 57 5.66 1.21 -12.68
CA MET A 57 5.27 -0.18 -12.44
C MET A 57 4.17 -0.32 -11.38
N VAL A 58 3.71 0.77 -10.81
CA VAL A 58 2.65 0.78 -9.78
C VAL A 58 1.43 1.47 -10.35
N THR A 59 0.30 0.78 -10.37
CA THR A 59 -0.94 1.31 -10.94
C THR A 59 -2.10 1.10 -9.98
N ILE A 60 -2.96 2.10 -9.84
CA ILE A 60 -4.22 1.95 -9.11
C ILE A 60 -5.25 1.50 -10.16
N VAL A 61 -5.67 0.24 -10.09
CA VAL A 61 -6.57 -0.33 -11.09
C VAL A 61 -8.03 -0.24 -10.71
N SER A 62 -8.32 0.09 -9.45
CA SER A 62 -9.69 0.24 -8.99
C SER A 62 -9.72 1.12 -7.74
N GLY A 63 -10.84 1.82 -7.53
CA GLY A 63 -11.03 2.62 -6.32
C GLY A 63 -10.24 3.91 -6.30
N VAL A 64 -10.02 4.55 -7.45
CA VAL A 64 -9.21 5.77 -7.54
C VAL A 64 -9.73 6.87 -6.62
N GLN A 65 -11.06 6.96 -6.44
CA GLN A 65 -11.67 7.96 -5.58
C GLN A 65 -12.17 7.38 -4.26
N SER A 66 -11.79 6.16 -3.98
CA SER A 66 -12.23 5.45 -2.78
C SER A 66 -11.07 5.30 -1.80
N LYS A 67 -11.40 5.14 -0.52
CA LYS A 67 -10.39 4.82 0.48
C LYS A 67 -9.84 3.42 0.28
N LYS A 68 -10.65 2.49 -0.21
CA LYS A 68 -10.21 1.14 -0.51
C LYS A 68 -9.81 1.07 -1.97
N LYS A 69 -8.56 0.73 -2.22
CA LYS A 69 -7.99 0.76 -3.56
C LYS A 69 -7.40 -0.59 -3.91
N ARG A 70 -7.43 -0.91 -5.20
CA ARG A 70 -6.78 -2.10 -5.73
C ARG A 70 -5.55 -1.67 -6.50
N ILE A 71 -4.41 -2.25 -6.15
CA ILE A 71 -3.11 -1.88 -6.69
C ILE A 71 -2.56 -3.02 -7.53
N GLN A 72 -2.00 -2.69 -8.68
CA GLN A 72 -1.27 -3.63 -9.52
C GLN A 72 0.20 -3.22 -9.58
N VAL A 73 1.07 -4.17 -9.34
CA VAL A 73 2.52 -3.96 -9.44
C VAL A 73 3.04 -4.89 -10.52
N ASP A 74 3.77 -4.36 -11.49
CA ASP A 74 4.25 -5.12 -12.64
C ASP A 74 5.52 -5.89 -12.33
N VAL A 75 5.52 -6.58 -11.20
CA VAL A 75 6.60 -7.47 -10.79
C VAL A 75 5.98 -8.70 -10.16
N GLU A 76 6.70 -9.81 -10.20
CA GLU A 76 6.27 -11.03 -9.57
C GLU A 76 6.59 -10.96 -8.07
N MET A 77 5.57 -11.19 -7.24
CA MET A 77 5.72 -11.01 -5.80
C MET A 77 4.63 -11.76 -5.05
N THR A 78 4.91 -12.20 -3.83
CA THR A 78 3.89 -12.75 -2.95
C THR A 78 3.42 -11.67 -1.96
N TYR A 79 2.26 -11.89 -1.36
CA TYR A 79 1.74 -10.98 -0.36
C TYR A 79 2.69 -10.90 0.84
N ASN A 80 3.27 -12.03 1.23
CA ASN A 80 4.23 -12.07 2.34
C ASN A 80 5.46 -11.21 2.03
N LYS A 81 5.95 -11.28 0.80
CA LYS A 81 7.09 -10.46 0.39
C LYS A 81 6.73 -8.98 0.41
N LEU A 82 5.52 -8.65 -0.01
CA LEU A 82 5.05 -7.26 0.05
C LEU A 82 5.09 -6.73 1.48
N LEU A 83 4.54 -7.50 2.43
CA LEU A 83 4.52 -7.08 3.83
C LEU A 83 5.94 -6.91 4.38
N GLU A 84 6.83 -7.82 4.01
CA GLU A 84 8.22 -7.74 4.41
C GLU A 84 8.89 -6.45 3.92
N LEU A 85 8.67 -6.11 2.66
CA LEU A 85 9.25 -4.90 2.07
C LEU A 85 8.66 -3.63 2.68
N LEU A 86 7.40 -3.68 3.12
CA LEU A 86 6.77 -2.56 3.80
C LEU A 86 7.18 -2.44 5.26
N GLY A 87 7.93 -3.41 5.77
CA GLY A 87 8.39 -3.37 7.14
C GLY A 87 7.35 -3.80 8.18
N ILE A 88 6.37 -4.61 7.77
CA ILE A 88 5.30 -5.05 8.65
C ILE A 88 5.65 -6.40 9.25
N ASP A 89 5.70 -6.47 10.59
CA ASP A 89 6.05 -7.68 11.33
C ASP A 89 4.83 -8.56 11.56
N TRP A 90 4.20 -9.00 10.49
CA TRP A 90 2.97 -9.76 10.58
C TRP A 90 3.17 -11.17 11.14
N GLN A 91 4.38 -11.69 11.07
CA GLN A 91 4.68 -13.05 11.54
C GLN A 91 4.88 -13.14 13.05
N MET A 92 5.08 -12.01 13.69
CA MET A 92 5.38 -12.00 15.13
C MET A 92 4.25 -12.60 15.97
N ASP A 93 3.04 -12.42 15.55
CA ASP A 93 1.88 -12.90 16.29
C ASP A 93 1.78 -14.42 16.33
N MET A 94 2.46 -15.09 15.43
CA MET A 94 2.37 -16.54 15.33
C MET A 94 3.15 -17.26 16.42
N PHE A 95 4.02 -16.56 17.10
CA PHE A 95 4.91 -17.15 18.08
C PHE A 95 4.70 -16.61 19.49
N SER A 96 3.73 -15.78 19.64
CA SER A 96 3.41 -15.22 20.96
C SER A 96 2.39 -16.04 21.69
#